data_e93f491fe67414cec5d406d8958424df
#
_entry.id   e93f491fe67414cec5d406d8958424df
#
_cell.length_a   1.000
_cell.length_b   1.000
_cell.length_c   1.000
_cell.angle_alpha   90.00
_cell.angle_beta   90.00
_cell.angle_gamma   90.00
#
_symmetry.space_group_name_H-M   'P 1'
#
loop_
_entity.id
_entity.type
_entity.pdbx_description
1 polymer ?
#
loop_
_entity_poly.entity_id
_entity_poly.type
_entity_poly.pdbx_seq_one_letter_code
_entity_poly.pdbx_strand_id
1 'polypeptide(L)'
;MSIPKTIVISAAGMGTRLGIGTTKALIDIDGKPLIIRQLELLKDYDDIRIVVGYQMERVIEMVNSFRKDILFVFNHNYKNTGTGGSFSLALPFAREMVVSLDGDLLVHPDDLKRVLESDTECACGGVISTDNPMRMITRKGEDGKIYGVGFSREEGDYEWTGLAQVRTARLTPGDRHVCDMLTPLLPLEMIEIRTKEVDTMNDYKHAVAWVRNGYKE
;
A
#
# COMPACT_ATOMS: atom_id res chain seq x y z
N MET A 1 -19.25 -12.70 -11.00
CA MET A 1 -18.71 -12.72 -9.62
C MET A 1 -17.35 -12.06 -9.68
N SER A 2 -17.03 -11.13 -8.78
CA SER A 2 -15.70 -10.51 -8.70
C SER A 2 -14.65 -11.56 -8.31
N ILE A 3 -13.41 -11.38 -8.76
CA ILE A 3 -12.29 -12.25 -8.42
C ILE A 3 -12.01 -12.16 -6.90
N PRO A 4 -11.90 -13.31 -6.19
CA PRO A 4 -11.57 -13.30 -4.77
C PRO A 4 -10.19 -12.68 -4.51
N LYS A 5 -10.11 -11.78 -3.52
CA LYS A 5 -8.91 -11.01 -3.23
C LYS A 5 -8.38 -11.28 -1.83
N THR A 6 -7.04 -11.30 -1.72
CA THR A 6 -6.31 -11.15 -0.46
C THR A 6 -5.72 -9.75 -0.42
N ILE A 7 -5.97 -9.00 0.64
CA ILE A 7 -5.39 -7.68 0.83
C ILE A 7 -4.25 -7.78 1.85
N VAL A 8 -3.05 -7.34 1.45
CA VAL A 8 -1.86 -7.38 2.29
C VAL A 8 -1.45 -5.95 2.64
N ILE A 9 -1.49 -5.63 3.94
CA ILE A 9 -1.02 -4.35 4.46
C ILE A 9 0.39 -4.54 5.02
N SER A 10 1.37 -3.85 4.46
CA SER A 10 2.77 -3.89 4.89
C SER A 10 3.02 -2.89 6.03
N ALA A 11 2.94 -3.35 7.28
CA ALA A 11 3.09 -2.53 8.51
C ALA A 11 4.33 -2.90 9.36
N ALA A 12 5.33 -3.56 8.76
CA ALA A 12 6.50 -4.07 9.49
C ALA A 12 7.62 -3.02 9.70
N GLY A 13 7.57 -1.88 9.02
CA GLY A 13 8.64 -0.87 8.97
C GLY A 13 8.79 -0.05 10.26
N MET A 14 10.02 0.46 10.48
CA MET A 14 10.37 1.24 11.69
C MET A 14 9.92 2.71 11.66
N GLY A 15 9.64 3.28 10.50
CA GLY A 15 9.21 4.69 10.36
C GLY A 15 10.20 5.72 10.92
N THR A 16 11.50 5.48 10.81
CA THR A 16 12.55 6.27 11.48
C THR A 16 12.61 7.73 11.06
N ARG A 17 12.26 8.05 9.81
CA ARG A 17 12.30 9.42 9.26
C ARG A 17 11.33 10.40 9.94
N LEU A 18 10.22 9.90 10.45
CA LEU A 18 9.24 10.75 11.14
C LEU A 18 9.66 11.14 12.56
N GLY A 19 10.57 10.38 13.20
CA GLY A 19 11.16 10.72 14.50
C GLY A 19 10.25 10.62 15.71
N ILE A 20 9.05 10.05 15.61
CA ILE A 20 8.04 9.99 16.68
C ILE A 20 8.09 8.70 17.53
N GLY A 21 9.08 7.82 17.27
CA GLY A 21 9.31 6.61 18.10
C GLY A 21 8.23 5.53 17.98
N THR A 22 7.35 5.62 17.00
CA THR A 22 6.32 4.59 16.72
C THR A 22 6.35 4.16 15.26
N THR A 23 5.77 2.97 14.96
CA THR A 23 5.55 2.54 13.58
C THR A 23 4.54 3.46 12.91
N LYS A 24 4.72 3.74 11.61
CA LYS A 24 3.85 4.64 10.84
C LYS A 24 2.39 4.20 10.85
N ALA A 25 2.11 2.90 10.86
CA ALA A 25 0.76 2.34 10.92
C ALA A 25 -0.04 2.80 12.17
N LEU A 26 0.64 3.13 13.27
CA LEU A 26 0.02 3.59 14.51
C LEU A 26 -0.04 5.12 14.66
N ILE A 27 0.40 5.86 13.65
CA ILE A 27 0.32 7.32 13.69
C ILE A 27 -1.15 7.75 13.72
N ASP A 28 -1.47 8.60 14.70
CA ASP A 28 -2.80 9.21 14.77
C ASP A 28 -2.95 10.28 13.68
N ILE A 29 -3.91 10.07 12.80
CA ILE A 29 -4.31 11.04 11.79
C ILE A 29 -5.69 11.56 12.18
N ASP A 30 -5.75 12.75 12.78
CA ASP A 30 -6.98 13.40 13.19
C ASP A 30 -7.86 12.50 14.09
N GLY A 31 -7.29 12.06 15.22
CA GLY A 31 -7.99 11.26 16.24
C GLY A 31 -8.16 9.77 15.92
N LYS A 32 -7.52 9.26 14.85
CA LYS A 32 -7.61 7.85 14.47
C LYS A 32 -6.29 7.32 13.90
N PRO A 33 -5.75 6.19 14.38
CA PRO A 33 -4.57 5.56 13.82
C PRO A 33 -4.72 5.24 12.33
N LEU A 34 -3.63 5.43 11.56
CA LEU A 34 -3.63 5.24 10.11
C LEU A 34 -4.10 3.84 9.72
N ILE A 35 -3.62 2.79 10.40
CA ILE A 35 -4.02 1.40 10.15
C ILE A 35 -5.54 1.21 10.34
N ILE A 36 -6.16 1.88 11.30
CA ILE A 36 -7.60 1.79 11.52
C ILE A 36 -8.37 2.47 10.39
N ARG A 37 -7.85 3.61 9.87
CA ARG A 37 -8.44 4.25 8.69
C ARG A 37 -8.41 3.34 7.46
N GLN A 38 -7.31 2.63 7.24
CA GLN A 38 -7.22 1.65 6.16
C GLN A 38 -8.24 0.51 6.38
N LEU A 39 -8.33 -0.05 7.58
CA LEU A 39 -9.24 -1.15 7.89
C LEU A 39 -10.72 -0.77 7.77
N GLU A 40 -11.10 0.48 8.05
CA GLU A 40 -12.46 0.98 7.83
C GLU A 40 -12.85 0.95 6.35
N LEU A 41 -11.91 1.29 5.46
CA LEU A 41 -12.13 1.23 4.01
C LEU A 41 -12.21 -0.22 3.49
N LEU A 42 -11.67 -1.17 4.26
CA LEU A 42 -11.59 -2.58 3.92
C LEU A 42 -12.65 -3.43 4.65
N LYS A 43 -13.68 -2.83 5.23
CA LYS A 43 -14.69 -3.51 6.07
C LYS A 43 -15.41 -4.67 5.38
N ASP A 44 -15.57 -4.59 4.06
CA ASP A 44 -16.31 -5.57 3.26
C ASP A 44 -15.40 -6.71 2.72
N TYR A 45 -14.12 -6.73 3.10
CA TYR A 45 -13.15 -7.75 2.70
C TYR A 45 -12.84 -8.67 3.88
N ASP A 46 -12.78 -9.98 3.61
CA ASP A 46 -12.67 -11.07 4.61
C ASP A 46 -11.32 -11.81 4.58
N ASP A 47 -10.42 -11.51 3.65
CA ASP A 47 -9.02 -11.99 3.65
C ASP A 47 -8.07 -10.79 3.65
N ILE A 48 -7.85 -10.27 4.86
CA ILE A 48 -6.90 -9.18 5.10
C ILE A 48 -5.74 -9.73 5.92
N ARG A 49 -4.53 -9.48 5.44
CA ARG A 49 -3.27 -9.88 6.08
C ARG A 49 -2.47 -8.63 6.42
N ILE A 50 -2.05 -8.51 7.67
CA ILE A 50 -1.19 -7.42 8.10
C ILE A 50 0.19 -7.98 8.41
N VAL A 51 1.19 -7.55 7.65
CA VAL A 51 2.58 -7.92 7.91
C VAL A 51 3.13 -7.01 8.99
N VAL A 52 3.48 -7.58 10.13
CA VAL A 52 3.99 -6.87 11.31
C VAL A 52 5.47 -7.20 11.56
N GLY A 53 6.20 -6.25 12.13
CA GLY A 53 7.62 -6.38 12.47
C GLY A 53 8.00 -5.47 13.63
N TYR A 54 8.41 -4.24 13.35
CA TYR A 54 8.72 -3.27 14.40
C TYR A 54 7.48 -2.95 15.24
N GLN A 55 7.60 -3.03 16.58
CA GLN A 55 6.50 -2.81 17.54
C GLN A 55 5.24 -3.65 17.23
N MET A 56 5.43 -4.87 16.77
CA MET A 56 4.34 -5.76 16.31
C MET A 56 3.24 -5.92 17.35
N GLU A 57 3.56 -6.03 18.65
CA GLU A 57 2.59 -6.21 19.72
C GLU A 57 1.61 -5.04 19.79
N ARG A 58 2.11 -3.80 19.63
CA ARG A 58 1.28 -2.59 19.62
C ARG A 58 0.36 -2.51 18.40
N VAL A 59 0.86 -2.93 17.22
CA VAL A 59 0.04 -2.98 16.01
C VAL A 59 -1.06 -4.03 16.17
N ILE A 60 -0.72 -5.23 16.64
CA ILE A 60 -1.67 -6.32 16.88
C ILE A 60 -2.74 -5.90 17.89
N GLU A 61 -2.35 -5.30 19.02
CA GLU A 61 -3.29 -4.81 20.03
C GLU A 61 -4.25 -3.76 19.43
N MET A 62 -3.73 -2.77 18.72
CA MET A 62 -4.52 -1.74 18.07
C MET A 62 -5.52 -2.33 17.06
N VAL A 63 -5.06 -3.19 16.18
CA VAL A 63 -5.91 -3.83 15.17
C VAL A 63 -6.98 -4.69 15.83
N ASN A 64 -6.60 -5.49 16.84
CA ASN A 64 -7.52 -6.34 17.58
C ASN A 64 -8.55 -5.57 18.42
N SER A 65 -8.30 -4.30 18.75
CA SER A 65 -9.31 -3.45 19.39
C SER A 65 -10.44 -3.05 18.43
N PHE A 66 -10.16 -3.08 17.13
CA PHE A 66 -11.11 -2.69 16.08
C PHE A 66 -11.70 -3.89 15.34
N ARG A 67 -10.86 -4.88 14.94
CA ARG A 67 -11.26 -6.01 14.10
C ARG A 67 -10.52 -7.28 14.49
N LYS A 68 -11.21 -8.45 14.55
CA LYS A 68 -10.68 -9.72 15.05
C LYS A 68 -10.34 -10.76 13.97
N ASP A 69 -10.80 -10.57 12.76
CA ASP A 69 -10.68 -11.49 11.62
C ASP A 69 -9.48 -11.18 10.71
N ILE A 70 -8.42 -10.63 11.29
CA ILE A 70 -7.18 -10.28 10.58
C ILE A 70 -6.15 -11.40 10.74
N LEU A 71 -5.50 -11.78 9.63
CA LEU A 71 -4.35 -12.69 9.66
C LEU A 71 -3.06 -11.86 9.83
N PHE A 72 -2.40 -12.01 10.98
CA PHE A 72 -1.09 -11.39 11.18
C PHE A 72 0.03 -12.27 10.62
N VAL A 73 0.92 -11.65 9.85
CA VAL A 73 2.12 -12.29 9.28
C VAL A 73 3.34 -11.62 9.88
N PHE A 74 4.28 -12.41 10.41
CA PHE A 74 5.43 -11.89 11.14
C PHE A 74 6.66 -11.77 10.25
N ASN A 75 7.16 -10.56 10.05
CA ASN A 75 8.45 -10.33 9.43
C ASN A 75 9.52 -10.06 10.50
N HIS A 76 10.15 -11.11 11.00
CA HIS A 76 11.26 -10.98 11.97
C HIS A 76 12.52 -10.39 11.38
N ASN A 77 12.66 -10.38 10.05
CA ASN A 77 13.81 -9.81 9.33
C ASN A 77 13.53 -8.40 8.76
N TYR A 78 12.54 -7.68 9.29
CA TYR A 78 12.08 -6.39 8.81
C TYR A 78 13.18 -5.32 8.66
N LYS A 79 14.30 -5.46 9.38
CA LYS A 79 15.44 -4.55 9.30
C LYS A 79 16.26 -4.70 8.01
N ASN A 80 16.21 -5.88 7.39
CA ASN A 80 17.05 -6.24 6.26
C ASN A 80 16.25 -6.54 4.98
N THR A 81 14.93 -6.40 5.03
CA THR A 81 14.04 -6.62 3.89
C THR A 81 13.26 -5.35 3.56
N GLY A 82 12.94 -5.16 2.29
CA GLY A 82 12.04 -4.11 1.85
C GLY A 82 10.55 -4.49 1.97
N THR A 83 9.68 -3.68 1.38
CA THR A 83 8.23 -3.94 1.34
C THR A 83 7.89 -5.22 0.59
N GLY A 84 8.66 -5.58 -0.45
CA GLY A 84 8.53 -6.84 -1.18
C GLY A 84 8.79 -8.07 -0.31
N GLY A 85 9.79 -8.01 0.60
CA GLY A 85 10.05 -9.09 1.55
C GLY A 85 8.88 -9.30 2.51
N SER A 86 8.30 -8.20 3.03
CA SER A 86 7.09 -8.26 3.85
C SER A 86 5.91 -8.83 3.07
N PHE A 87 5.66 -8.32 1.87
CA PHE A 87 4.58 -8.77 1.00
C PHE A 87 4.70 -10.26 0.64
N SER A 88 5.91 -10.72 0.33
CA SER A 88 6.20 -12.13 -0.02
C SER A 88 5.83 -13.11 1.09
N LEU A 89 6.04 -12.73 2.36
CA LEU A 89 5.66 -13.56 3.52
C LEU A 89 4.15 -13.78 3.61
N ALA A 90 3.36 -12.87 3.07
CA ALA A 90 1.90 -12.93 3.10
C ALA A 90 1.28 -13.60 1.86
N LEU A 91 2.07 -14.02 0.86
CA LEU A 91 1.55 -14.65 -0.37
C LEU A 91 1.09 -16.11 -0.21
N PRO A 92 1.69 -16.97 0.68
CA PRO A 92 1.24 -18.36 0.82
C PRO A 92 -0.26 -18.44 1.06
N PHE A 93 -0.94 -19.27 0.26
CA PHE A 93 -2.41 -19.45 0.30
C PHE A 93 -3.22 -18.16 0.07
N ALA A 94 -2.66 -17.15 -0.56
CA ALA A 94 -3.41 -15.99 -1.00
C ALA A 94 -4.42 -16.40 -2.07
N ARG A 95 -5.53 -15.67 -2.14
CA ARG A 95 -6.58 -15.86 -3.13
C ARG A 95 -6.07 -15.58 -4.54
N GLU A 96 -6.93 -15.74 -5.52
CA GLU A 96 -6.59 -15.60 -6.95
C GLU A 96 -5.97 -14.23 -7.30
N MET A 97 -6.47 -13.17 -6.66
CA MET A 97 -5.92 -11.81 -6.77
C MET A 97 -5.34 -11.38 -5.43
N VAL A 98 -4.18 -10.75 -5.45
CA VAL A 98 -3.58 -10.14 -4.26
C VAL A 98 -3.40 -8.63 -4.46
N VAL A 99 -3.67 -7.90 -3.40
CA VAL A 99 -3.53 -6.44 -3.32
C VAL A 99 -2.41 -6.12 -2.35
N SER A 100 -1.40 -5.35 -2.80
CA SER A 100 -0.41 -4.73 -1.93
C SER A 100 -0.91 -3.35 -1.50
N LEU A 101 -0.80 -3.04 -0.21
CA LEU A 101 -1.10 -1.73 0.38
C LEU A 101 -0.04 -1.41 1.43
N ASP A 102 0.66 -0.29 1.27
CA ASP A 102 1.66 0.12 2.26
C ASP A 102 0.97 0.68 3.52
N GLY A 103 1.49 0.30 4.70
CA GLY A 103 0.90 0.61 6.00
C GLY A 103 1.03 2.08 6.43
N ASP A 104 1.73 2.89 5.67
CA ASP A 104 1.90 4.35 5.84
C ASP A 104 1.16 5.18 4.79
N LEU A 105 0.40 4.51 3.93
CA LEU A 105 -0.34 5.14 2.84
C LEU A 105 -1.77 5.49 3.27
N LEU A 106 -2.11 6.76 3.17
CA LEU A 106 -3.49 7.23 3.25
C LEU A 106 -4.05 7.35 1.83
N VAL A 107 -5.10 6.59 1.50
CA VAL A 107 -5.71 6.56 0.16
C VAL A 107 -7.07 7.23 0.21
N HIS A 108 -7.42 7.98 -0.84
CA HIS A 108 -8.78 8.52 -0.98
C HIS A 108 -9.80 7.37 -1.02
N PRO A 109 -10.89 7.43 -0.22
CA PRO A 109 -11.85 6.33 -0.11
C PRO A 109 -12.42 5.85 -1.45
N ASP A 110 -12.84 6.79 -2.32
CA ASP A 110 -13.43 6.44 -3.61
C ASP A 110 -12.41 5.79 -4.57
N ASP A 111 -11.14 6.21 -4.51
CA ASP A 111 -10.10 5.66 -5.36
C ASP A 111 -9.71 4.25 -4.93
N LEU A 112 -9.56 4.00 -3.62
CA LEU A 112 -9.34 2.65 -3.10
C LEU A 112 -10.50 1.72 -3.46
N LYS A 113 -11.73 2.18 -3.26
CA LYS A 113 -12.93 1.42 -3.62
C LYS A 113 -12.92 1.06 -5.12
N ARG A 114 -12.66 2.03 -6.00
CA ARG A 114 -12.59 1.81 -7.46
C ARG A 114 -11.55 0.75 -7.83
N VAL A 115 -10.36 0.78 -7.22
CA VAL A 115 -9.31 -0.23 -7.45
C VAL A 115 -9.78 -1.60 -7.00
N LEU A 116 -10.31 -1.70 -5.79
CA LEU A 116 -10.69 -2.97 -5.18
C LEU A 116 -11.93 -3.62 -5.81
N GLU A 117 -12.86 -2.84 -6.35
CA GLU A 117 -14.04 -3.34 -7.08
C GLU A 117 -13.70 -3.78 -8.52
N SER A 118 -12.56 -3.36 -9.06
CA SER A 118 -12.08 -3.80 -10.37
C SER A 118 -11.41 -5.18 -10.30
N ASP A 119 -11.57 -5.99 -11.34
CA ASP A 119 -10.83 -7.25 -11.53
C ASP A 119 -9.59 -7.07 -12.42
N THR A 120 -9.22 -5.82 -12.72
CA THR A 120 -8.06 -5.49 -13.57
C THR A 120 -6.76 -5.57 -12.76
N GLU A 121 -5.75 -6.21 -13.33
CA GLU A 121 -4.38 -6.12 -12.79
C GLU A 121 -3.84 -4.72 -13.03
N CYS A 122 -3.40 -4.05 -11.97
CA CYS A 122 -2.97 -2.66 -12.04
C CYS A 122 -1.85 -2.33 -11.04
N ALA A 123 -1.13 -1.27 -11.36
CA ALA A 123 -0.25 -0.57 -10.43
C ALA A 123 -0.76 0.87 -10.28
N CYS A 124 -0.86 1.37 -9.04
CA CYS A 124 -1.42 2.68 -8.80
C CYS A 124 -0.34 3.76 -8.72
N GLY A 125 -0.56 4.86 -9.41
CA GLY A 125 0.28 6.04 -9.39
C GLY A 125 -0.46 7.24 -8.81
N GLY A 126 0.28 8.16 -8.20
CA GLY A 126 -0.23 9.42 -7.69
C GLY A 126 0.59 10.61 -8.21
N VAL A 127 0.18 11.80 -7.83
CA VAL A 127 0.97 13.02 -8.08
C VAL A 127 2.29 12.92 -7.35
N ILE A 128 3.40 13.27 -8.02
CA ILE A 128 4.74 13.28 -7.41
C ILE A 128 4.75 14.32 -6.30
N SER A 129 4.96 13.87 -5.06
CA SER A 129 4.85 14.71 -3.87
C SER A 129 5.98 14.51 -2.86
N THR A 130 6.77 13.44 -2.96
CA THR A 130 7.89 13.17 -2.04
C THR A 130 9.22 13.66 -2.62
N ASP A 131 10.23 13.87 -1.75
CA ASP A 131 11.55 14.36 -2.15
C ASP A 131 12.39 13.33 -2.94
N ASN A 132 12.10 12.04 -2.76
CA ASN A 132 12.83 10.95 -3.44
C ASN A 132 11.86 9.85 -3.89
N PRO A 133 10.96 10.16 -4.83
CA PRO A 133 9.91 9.26 -5.25
C PRO A 133 10.46 8.05 -6.01
N MET A 134 9.84 6.88 -5.82
CA MET A 134 9.88 5.86 -6.86
C MET A 134 8.84 6.26 -7.91
N ARG A 135 9.26 6.54 -9.13
CA ARG A 135 8.39 6.99 -10.21
C ARG A 135 7.97 5.84 -11.11
N MET A 136 6.80 5.96 -11.70
CA MET A 136 6.33 5.06 -12.75
C MET A 136 6.54 5.73 -14.11
N ILE A 137 7.27 5.02 -14.98
CA ILE A 137 7.37 5.36 -16.40
C ILE A 137 6.09 4.84 -17.05
N THR A 138 5.37 5.69 -17.77
CA THR A 138 4.08 5.35 -18.34
C THR A 138 4.05 5.43 -19.85
N ARG A 139 3.09 4.72 -20.46
CA ARG A 139 2.80 4.77 -21.91
C ARG A 139 1.29 4.67 -22.11
N LYS A 140 0.76 5.48 -23.02
CA LYS A 140 -0.63 5.36 -23.47
C LYS A 140 -0.77 4.17 -24.41
N GLY A 141 -1.75 3.30 -24.15
CA GLY A 141 -2.11 2.19 -25.01
C GLY A 141 -3.02 2.62 -26.16
N GLU A 142 -3.19 1.72 -27.14
CA GLU A 142 -4.11 1.93 -28.27
C GLU A 142 -5.58 1.98 -27.83
N ASP A 143 -5.90 1.36 -26.70
CA ASP A 143 -7.21 1.39 -26.02
C ASP A 143 -7.48 2.69 -25.27
N GLY A 144 -6.53 3.64 -25.31
CA GLY A 144 -6.61 4.93 -24.62
C GLY A 144 -6.24 4.91 -23.16
N LYS A 145 -5.98 3.74 -22.57
CA LYS A 145 -5.55 3.60 -21.17
C LYS A 145 -4.07 3.93 -20.99
N ILE A 146 -3.69 4.22 -19.76
CA ILE A 146 -2.29 4.44 -19.36
C ILE A 146 -1.74 3.14 -18.77
N TYR A 147 -0.54 2.78 -19.15
CA TYR A 147 0.15 1.60 -18.66
C TYR A 147 1.48 1.98 -18.01
N GLY A 148 1.75 1.45 -16.82
CA GLY A 148 3.08 1.45 -16.23
C GLY A 148 3.96 0.48 -17.00
N VAL A 149 5.10 0.96 -17.48
CA VAL A 149 6.06 0.19 -18.27
C VAL A 149 7.43 0.07 -17.61
N GLY A 150 7.66 0.78 -16.52
CA GLY A 150 8.87 0.73 -15.73
C GLY A 150 8.76 1.51 -14.43
N PHE A 151 9.72 1.27 -13.52
CA PHE A 151 9.93 2.04 -12.29
C PHE A 151 11.32 2.66 -12.30
N SER A 152 11.45 3.93 -11.90
CA SER A 152 12.72 4.67 -11.89
C SER A 152 12.75 5.68 -10.74
N ARG A 153 13.95 6.01 -10.22
CA ARG A 153 14.14 7.13 -9.30
C ARG A 153 14.36 8.46 -10.02
N GLU A 154 14.70 8.41 -11.30
CA GLU A 154 15.13 9.57 -12.07
C GLU A 154 14.02 10.13 -12.96
N GLU A 155 13.26 9.27 -13.61
CA GLU A 155 12.25 9.62 -14.61
C GLU A 155 10.91 8.91 -14.37
N GLY A 156 9.82 9.51 -14.81
CA GLY A 156 8.46 8.99 -14.73
C GLY A 156 7.45 10.10 -14.45
N ASP A 157 6.21 9.84 -14.85
CA ASP A 157 5.12 10.82 -14.84
C ASP A 157 4.34 10.81 -13.52
N TYR A 158 4.37 9.67 -12.81
CA TYR A 158 3.61 9.44 -11.57
C TYR A 158 4.51 8.89 -10.48
N GLU A 159 4.18 9.17 -9.23
CA GLU A 159 4.81 8.52 -8.08
C GLU A 159 4.15 7.17 -7.82
N TRP A 160 4.95 6.10 -7.69
CA TRP A 160 4.49 4.78 -7.24
C TRP A 160 3.96 4.87 -5.80
N THR A 161 2.71 4.45 -5.59
CA THR A 161 2.02 4.66 -4.31
C THR A 161 2.10 3.49 -3.33
N GLY A 162 2.71 2.35 -3.72
CA GLY A 162 2.66 1.12 -2.90
C GLY A 162 1.37 0.31 -3.08
N LEU A 163 0.36 0.84 -3.78
CA LEU A 163 -0.89 0.12 -4.06
C LEU A 163 -0.84 -0.54 -5.44
N ALA A 164 -0.99 -1.85 -5.47
CA ALA A 164 -1.14 -2.64 -6.69
C ALA A 164 -2.07 -3.82 -6.47
N GLN A 165 -2.63 -4.33 -7.54
CA GLN A 165 -3.47 -5.51 -7.56
C GLN A 165 -3.06 -6.38 -8.75
N VAL A 166 -2.68 -7.63 -8.48
CA VAL A 166 -2.22 -8.56 -9.52
C VAL A 166 -2.64 -10.00 -9.20
N ARG A 167 -2.65 -10.85 -10.21
CA ARG A 167 -2.90 -12.27 -10.01
C ARG A 167 -1.79 -12.91 -9.20
N THR A 168 -2.14 -13.56 -8.11
CA THR A 168 -1.18 -14.18 -7.16
C THR A 168 -0.24 -15.15 -7.87
N ALA A 169 -0.75 -15.93 -8.83
CA ALA A 169 0.03 -16.91 -9.58
C ALA A 169 1.13 -16.31 -10.49
N ARG A 170 1.08 -15.00 -10.77
CA ARG A 170 2.09 -14.32 -11.57
C ARG A 170 3.26 -13.78 -10.75
N LEU A 171 3.10 -13.69 -9.42
CA LEU A 171 4.12 -13.13 -8.54
C LEU A 171 5.21 -14.17 -8.23
N THR A 172 6.45 -13.70 -8.28
CA THR A 172 7.59 -14.39 -7.69
C THR A 172 7.98 -13.70 -6.39
N PRO A 173 8.09 -14.41 -5.26
CA PRO A 173 8.55 -13.82 -4.00
C PRO A 173 9.89 -13.10 -4.15
N GLY A 174 10.02 -11.94 -3.50
CA GLY A 174 11.23 -11.12 -3.48
C GLY A 174 11.46 -10.52 -2.09
N ASP A 175 12.65 -9.99 -1.83
CA ASP A 175 13.06 -9.44 -0.53
C ASP A 175 13.27 -7.91 -0.55
N ARG A 176 13.29 -7.27 -1.73
CA ARG A 176 13.52 -5.84 -1.93
C ARG A 176 12.23 -5.04 -1.79
N HIS A 177 11.70 -4.47 -2.88
CA HIS A 177 10.49 -3.66 -2.88
C HIS A 177 9.39 -4.32 -3.71
N VAL A 178 8.13 -3.97 -3.46
CA VAL A 178 6.99 -4.49 -4.24
C VAL A 178 7.12 -4.12 -5.72
N CYS A 179 7.58 -2.91 -6.05
CA CYS A 179 7.82 -2.49 -7.44
C CYS A 179 8.83 -3.40 -8.18
N ASP A 180 9.85 -3.94 -7.47
CA ASP A 180 10.78 -4.91 -8.06
C ASP A 180 10.07 -6.23 -8.44
N MET A 181 9.10 -6.66 -7.62
CA MET A 181 8.28 -7.85 -7.91
C MET A 181 7.28 -7.62 -9.05
N LEU A 182 6.82 -6.38 -9.24
CA LEU A 182 5.92 -6.01 -10.34
C LEU A 182 6.65 -5.81 -11.67
N THR A 183 7.93 -5.47 -11.65
CA THR A 183 8.72 -5.19 -12.86
C THR A 183 8.63 -6.31 -13.92
N PRO A 184 8.72 -7.62 -13.58
CA PRO A 184 8.56 -8.69 -14.56
C PRO A 184 7.14 -8.84 -15.12
N LEU A 185 6.14 -8.20 -14.50
CA LEU A 185 4.73 -8.29 -14.89
C LEU A 185 4.30 -7.16 -15.83
N LEU A 186 5.15 -6.14 -16.00
CA LEU A 186 4.84 -4.98 -16.83
C LEU A 186 4.71 -5.36 -18.31
N PRO A 187 3.85 -4.68 -19.09
CA PRO A 187 3.06 -3.52 -18.67
C PRO A 187 1.83 -3.90 -17.84
N LEU A 188 1.51 -3.08 -16.82
CA LEU A 188 0.29 -3.16 -16.05
C LEU A 188 -0.53 -1.89 -16.27
N GLU A 189 -1.86 -1.98 -16.24
CA GLU A 189 -2.71 -0.77 -16.27
C GLU A 189 -2.31 0.14 -15.11
N MET A 190 -2.03 1.41 -15.39
CA MET A 190 -1.77 2.42 -14.37
C MET A 190 -3.08 3.12 -14.01
N ILE A 191 -3.45 3.05 -12.74
CA ILE A 191 -4.61 3.75 -12.21
C ILE A 191 -4.12 4.91 -11.35
N GLU A 192 -4.47 6.13 -11.76
CA GLU A 192 -4.19 7.31 -10.96
C GLU A 192 -5.11 7.35 -9.74
N ILE A 193 -4.49 7.56 -8.56
CA ILE A 193 -5.19 7.64 -7.27
C ILE A 193 -4.67 8.82 -6.44
N ARG A 194 -5.54 9.37 -5.62
CA ARG A 194 -5.19 10.41 -4.65
C ARG A 194 -4.71 9.76 -3.36
N THR A 195 -3.51 10.15 -2.94
CA THR A 195 -2.86 9.58 -1.74
C THR A 195 -2.09 10.64 -0.97
N LYS A 196 -1.82 10.33 0.30
CA LYS A 196 -0.79 10.98 1.11
C LYS A 196 0.03 9.89 1.80
N GLU A 197 1.33 9.88 1.57
CA GLU A 197 2.27 9.08 2.34
C GLU A 197 2.71 9.86 3.58
N VAL A 198 2.89 9.18 4.71
CA VAL A 198 3.28 9.83 5.97
C VAL A 198 4.73 9.47 6.31
N ASP A 199 5.67 10.19 5.69
CA ASP A 199 7.12 9.97 5.82
C ASP A 199 7.80 10.99 6.73
N THR A 200 7.37 12.24 6.65
CA THR A 200 7.93 13.38 7.40
C THR A 200 6.85 14.08 8.22
N MET A 201 7.28 14.98 9.12
CA MET A 201 6.34 15.81 9.87
C MET A 201 5.52 16.75 8.97
N ASN A 202 6.05 17.14 7.83
CA ASN A 202 5.32 17.94 6.84
C ASN A 202 4.22 17.10 6.18
N ASP A 203 4.52 15.87 5.76
CA ASP A 203 3.52 14.95 5.19
C ASP A 203 2.42 14.64 6.21
N TYR A 204 2.79 14.44 7.48
CA TYR A 204 1.83 14.27 8.56
C TYR A 204 0.82 15.42 8.64
N LYS A 205 1.30 16.68 8.61
CA LYS A 205 0.43 17.86 8.64
C LYS A 205 -0.51 17.91 7.43
N HIS A 206 0.00 17.58 6.26
CA HIS A 206 -0.80 17.53 5.03
C HIS A 206 -1.84 16.41 5.08
N ALA A 207 -1.47 15.23 5.58
CA ALA A 207 -2.39 14.10 5.77
C ALA A 207 -3.53 14.45 6.73
N VAL A 208 -3.23 15.07 7.89
CA VAL A 208 -4.24 15.53 8.86
C VAL A 208 -5.17 16.57 8.24
N ALA A 209 -4.61 17.57 7.54
CA ALA A 209 -5.40 18.61 6.89
C ALA A 209 -6.33 18.02 5.81
N TRP A 210 -5.82 17.07 5.02
CA TRP A 210 -6.58 16.40 3.98
C TRP A 210 -7.77 15.60 4.52
N VAL A 211 -7.57 14.85 5.61
CA VAL A 211 -8.65 14.13 6.29
C VAL A 211 -9.69 15.08 6.85
N ARG A 212 -9.27 16.15 7.55
CA ARG A 212 -10.18 17.18 8.11
C ARG A 212 -11.01 17.87 7.05
N ASN A 213 -10.46 18.02 5.86
CA ASN A 213 -11.14 18.65 4.71
C ASN A 213 -12.01 17.66 3.91
N GLY A 214 -12.24 16.43 4.44
CA GLY A 214 -13.03 15.39 3.79
C GLY A 214 -12.39 14.87 2.51
N TYR A 215 -11.06 14.73 2.49
CA TYR A 215 -10.26 14.27 1.35
C TYR A 215 -10.34 15.18 0.11
N LYS A 216 -10.64 16.45 0.31
CA LYS A 216 -10.63 17.47 -0.77
C LYS A 216 -9.23 18.07 -0.89
N GLU A 217 -8.80 18.31 -2.14
CA GLU A 217 -7.54 19.01 -2.43
C GLU A 217 -7.64 20.50 -2.17
#